data_8dcc7176a0e7de40e4b4b1cafcc0067b
#
_entry.id   8dcc7176a0e7de40e4b4b1cafcc0067b
#
_cell.length_a   1.000
_cell.length_b   1.000
_cell.length_c   1.000
_cell.angle_alpha   90.00
_cell.angle_beta   90.00
_cell.angle_gamma   90.00
#
_symmetry.space_group_name_H-M   'P 1'
#
loop_
_entity.id
_entity.type
_entity.pdbx_description
1 polymer ?
#
loop_
_entity_poly.entity_id
_entity_poly.type
_entity_poly.pdbx_seq_one_letter_code
_entity_poly.pdbx_strand_id
1 'polypeptide(L)'
;FMAGWQLRLTLERMAAQGRALDIARGDFVRIIETQFDVWGLTAAEREVGMLALKGIDLAEIARLRGSAQGTVRAQMTRIYAKAGVSGRAQFAAWFVEELLGDGISPPEAGERQQST
;
A
#
# COMPACT_ATOMS: atom_id res chain seq x y z
N PHE A 1 -12.94 12.59 -13.51
CA PHE A 1 -12.52 14.01 -13.52
C PHE A 1 -13.49 14.88 -12.80
N MET A 2 -14.78 14.65 -13.00
CA MET A 2 -15.77 15.40 -12.25
C MET A 2 -15.59 15.16 -10.76
N ALA A 3 -15.35 13.93 -10.39
CA ALA A 3 -15.13 13.60 -8.98
C ALA A 3 -13.90 14.31 -8.43
N GLY A 4 -12.83 14.36 -9.23
CA GLY A 4 -11.63 15.04 -8.79
C GLY A 4 -11.82 16.53 -8.61
N TRP A 5 -12.64 17.13 -9.47
CA TRP A 5 -12.92 18.54 -9.35
C TRP A 5 -13.70 18.84 -8.09
N GLN A 6 -14.71 18.03 -7.81
CA GLN A 6 -15.50 18.22 -6.60
C GLN A 6 -14.67 18.01 -5.34
N LEU A 7 -13.76 17.06 -5.40
CA LEU A 7 -12.87 16.80 -4.27
C LEU A 7 -12.01 18.02 -3.97
N ARG A 8 -11.52 18.68 -5.00
CA ARG A 8 -10.73 19.89 -4.82
C ARG A 8 -11.49 20.95 -4.07
N LEU A 9 -12.74 21.19 -4.45
CA LEU A 9 -13.55 22.17 -3.77
C LEU A 9 -13.75 21.83 -2.30
N THR A 10 -13.97 20.56 -2.02
CA THR A 10 -14.14 20.12 -0.65
C THR A 10 -12.88 20.36 0.16
N LEU A 11 -11.74 20.09 -0.41
CA LEU A 11 -10.47 20.26 0.29
C LEU A 11 -10.21 21.74 0.59
N GLU A 12 -10.59 22.64 -0.32
CA GLU A 12 -10.40 24.05 -0.07
C GLU A 12 -11.18 24.52 1.14
N ARG A 13 -12.37 23.98 1.33
CA ARG A 13 -13.19 24.35 2.49
C ARG A 13 -12.63 23.79 3.79
N MET A 14 -11.82 22.71 3.70
CA MET A 14 -11.33 22.03 4.88
C MET A 14 -9.81 22.05 4.91
N ALA A 15 -9.23 23.21 4.65
CA ALA A 15 -7.79 23.32 4.48
C ALA A 15 -7.00 22.78 5.67
N ALA A 16 -7.45 23.07 6.89
CA ALA A 16 -6.73 22.62 8.08
C ALA A 16 -6.75 21.10 8.20
N GLN A 17 -7.89 20.49 7.87
CA GLN A 17 -7.99 19.03 7.92
C GLN A 17 -7.22 18.39 6.78
N GLY A 18 -7.08 19.10 5.65
CA GLY A 18 -6.32 18.60 4.54
C GLY A 18 -4.87 18.35 4.88
N ARG A 19 -4.29 19.21 5.70
CA ARG A 19 -2.90 18.99 6.09
C ARG A 19 -2.74 17.75 6.94
N ALA A 20 -3.67 17.50 7.86
CA ALA A 20 -3.61 16.30 8.69
C ALA A 20 -3.70 15.05 7.83
N LEU A 21 -4.58 15.05 6.81
CA LEU A 21 -4.70 13.93 5.90
C LEU A 21 -3.42 13.72 5.09
N ASP A 22 -2.78 14.81 4.67
CA ASP A 22 -1.54 14.71 3.91
C ASP A 22 -0.43 14.11 4.76
N ILE A 23 -0.35 14.50 6.03
CA ILE A 23 0.64 13.95 6.94
C ILE A 23 0.39 12.46 7.16
N ALA A 24 -0.85 12.08 7.38
CA ALA A 24 -1.21 10.69 7.60
C ALA A 24 -0.90 9.84 6.36
N ARG A 25 -1.17 10.39 5.18
CA ARG A 25 -0.88 9.67 3.95
C ARG A 25 0.61 9.47 3.77
N GLY A 26 1.40 10.50 4.06
CA GLY A 26 2.85 10.38 3.97
C GLY A 26 3.40 9.37 4.95
N ASP A 27 2.84 9.32 6.16
CA ASP A 27 3.27 8.33 7.14
C ASP A 27 2.93 6.92 6.67
N PHE A 28 1.76 6.73 6.07
CA PHE A 28 1.37 5.42 5.57
C PHE A 28 2.28 4.98 4.43
N VAL A 29 2.61 5.88 3.52
CA VAL A 29 3.51 5.56 2.42
C VAL A 29 4.87 5.15 2.98
N ARG A 30 5.34 5.85 4.02
CA ARG A 30 6.61 5.52 4.62
C ARG A 30 6.58 4.12 5.24
N ILE A 31 5.47 3.76 5.87
CA ILE A 31 5.31 2.42 6.43
C ILE A 31 5.41 1.38 5.32
N ILE A 32 4.75 1.63 4.20
CA ILE A 32 4.78 0.69 3.08
C ILE A 32 6.20 0.55 2.56
N GLU A 33 6.89 1.66 2.35
CA GLU A 33 8.24 1.62 1.79
C GLU A 33 9.22 0.94 2.74
N THR A 34 9.07 1.19 4.04
CA THR A 34 9.92 0.53 5.01
C THR A 34 9.71 -0.97 4.99
N GLN A 35 8.46 -1.41 4.88
CA GLN A 35 8.17 -2.83 4.84
C GLN A 35 8.68 -3.45 3.54
N PHE A 36 8.61 -2.73 2.44
CA PHE A 36 9.18 -3.21 1.19
C PHE A 36 10.68 -3.43 1.32
N ASP A 37 11.35 -2.54 2.07
CA ASP A 37 12.78 -2.74 2.35
C ASP A 37 13.01 -4.01 3.15
N VAL A 38 12.19 -4.23 4.17
CA VAL A 38 12.32 -5.41 5.02
C VAL A 38 12.16 -6.68 4.20
N TRP A 39 11.20 -6.68 3.28
CA TRP A 39 10.97 -7.84 2.41
C TRP A 39 12.01 -7.98 1.31
N GLY A 40 12.84 -6.98 1.11
CA GLY A 40 13.88 -7.04 0.10
C GLY A 40 13.37 -6.92 -1.32
N LEU A 41 12.34 -6.11 -1.54
CA LEU A 41 11.80 -5.92 -2.88
C LEU A 41 12.77 -5.13 -3.72
N THR A 42 12.90 -5.51 -5.00
CA THR A 42 13.68 -4.75 -5.95
C THR A 42 12.95 -3.45 -6.29
N ALA A 43 13.65 -2.53 -6.96
CA ALA A 43 13.03 -1.27 -7.36
C ALA A 43 11.78 -1.50 -8.21
N ALA A 44 11.87 -2.41 -9.18
CA ALA A 44 10.71 -2.71 -10.01
C ALA A 44 9.58 -3.31 -9.21
N GLU A 45 9.90 -4.21 -8.28
CA GLU A 45 8.88 -4.83 -7.45
C GLU A 45 8.19 -3.82 -6.54
N ARG A 46 8.94 -2.84 -6.03
CA ARG A 46 8.33 -1.78 -5.20
C ARG A 46 7.31 -1.00 -6.00
N GLU A 47 7.63 -0.65 -7.23
CA GLU A 47 6.69 0.10 -8.05
C GLU A 47 5.45 -0.71 -8.37
N VAL A 48 5.62 -1.97 -8.74
CA VAL A 48 4.48 -2.83 -9.02
C VAL A 48 3.65 -3.04 -7.75
N GLY A 49 4.33 -3.28 -6.62
CA GLY A 49 3.63 -3.48 -5.36
C GLY A 49 2.81 -2.28 -4.94
N MET A 50 3.37 -1.08 -5.11
CA MET A 50 2.64 0.14 -4.76
C MET A 50 1.40 0.31 -5.63
N LEU A 51 1.53 0.04 -6.93
CA LEU A 51 0.38 0.12 -7.83
C LEU A 51 -0.68 -0.92 -7.47
N ALA A 52 -0.24 -2.11 -7.07
CA ALA A 52 -1.17 -3.14 -6.65
C ALA A 52 -1.93 -2.73 -5.40
N LEU A 53 -1.25 -2.08 -4.45
CA LEU A 53 -1.92 -1.60 -3.24
C LEU A 53 -2.95 -0.53 -3.52
N LYS A 54 -2.75 0.22 -4.60
CA LYS A 54 -3.72 1.23 -5.01
C LYS A 54 -4.92 0.62 -5.72
N GLY A 55 -4.93 -0.69 -5.90
CA GLY A 55 -6.05 -1.37 -6.52
C GLY A 55 -6.01 -1.40 -8.03
N ILE A 56 -4.88 -1.07 -8.62
CA ILE A 56 -4.74 -1.06 -10.08
C ILE A 56 -4.58 -2.49 -10.55
N ASP A 57 -5.33 -2.89 -11.58
CA ASP A 57 -5.27 -4.27 -12.02
C ASP A 57 -4.02 -4.55 -12.84
N LEU A 58 -3.76 -5.83 -13.05
CA LEU A 58 -2.54 -6.28 -13.68
C LEU A 58 -2.35 -5.71 -15.09
N ALA A 59 -3.41 -5.67 -15.87
CA ALA A 59 -3.32 -5.16 -17.24
C ALA A 59 -2.95 -3.68 -17.23
N GLU A 60 -3.54 -2.92 -16.32
CA GLU A 60 -3.26 -1.49 -16.24
C GLU A 60 -1.86 -1.23 -15.71
N ILE A 61 -1.41 -2.03 -14.74
CA ILE A 61 -0.04 -1.90 -14.26
C ILE A 61 0.94 -2.13 -15.40
N ALA A 62 0.69 -3.17 -16.20
CA ALA A 62 1.55 -3.47 -17.34
C ALA A 62 1.57 -2.29 -18.31
N ARG A 63 0.41 -1.71 -18.59
CA ARG A 63 0.32 -0.57 -19.50
C ARG A 63 1.10 0.63 -18.95
N LEU A 64 0.91 0.93 -17.68
CA LEU A 64 1.56 2.08 -17.05
C LEU A 64 3.08 1.93 -17.04
N ARG A 65 3.56 0.71 -16.89
CA ARG A 65 5.00 0.47 -16.82
C ARG A 65 5.61 0.13 -18.17
N GLY A 66 4.79 0.05 -19.23
CA GLY A 66 5.32 -0.34 -20.53
C GLY A 66 5.87 -1.75 -20.55
N SER A 67 5.26 -2.65 -19.79
CA SER A 67 5.71 -4.02 -19.66
C SER A 67 4.63 -4.98 -20.14
N ALA A 68 5.04 -6.21 -20.46
CA ALA A 68 4.09 -7.25 -20.79
C ALA A 68 3.36 -7.69 -19.51
N GLN A 69 2.11 -8.14 -19.66
CA GLN A 69 1.35 -8.61 -18.51
C GLN A 69 2.02 -9.79 -17.83
N GLY A 70 2.63 -10.67 -18.60
CA GLY A 70 3.34 -11.80 -18.01
C GLY A 70 4.50 -11.36 -17.13
N THR A 71 5.18 -10.30 -17.52
CA THR A 71 6.27 -9.75 -16.73
C THR A 71 5.74 -9.24 -15.39
N VAL A 72 4.64 -8.48 -15.43
CA VAL A 72 4.06 -7.95 -14.21
C VAL A 72 3.55 -9.09 -13.33
N ARG A 73 2.93 -10.11 -13.94
CA ARG A 73 2.44 -11.24 -13.17
C ARG A 73 3.58 -11.95 -12.45
N ALA A 74 4.70 -12.11 -13.11
CA ALA A 74 5.85 -12.74 -12.49
C ALA A 74 6.39 -11.88 -11.34
N GLN A 75 6.39 -10.57 -11.53
CA GLN A 75 6.82 -9.66 -10.46
C GLN A 75 5.88 -9.75 -9.26
N MET A 76 4.58 -9.80 -9.51
CA MET A 76 3.62 -9.94 -8.42
C MET A 76 3.82 -11.25 -7.66
N THR A 77 4.09 -12.33 -8.38
CA THR A 77 4.35 -13.61 -7.73
C THR A 77 5.55 -13.51 -6.81
N ARG A 78 6.60 -12.86 -7.26
CA ARG A 78 7.80 -12.70 -6.44
C ARG A 78 7.53 -11.81 -5.22
N ILE A 79 6.75 -10.75 -5.42
CA ILE A 79 6.38 -9.86 -4.31
C ILE A 79 5.64 -10.65 -3.24
N TYR A 80 4.65 -11.45 -3.65
CA TYR A 80 3.87 -12.21 -2.68
C TYR A 80 4.74 -13.24 -1.96
N ALA A 81 5.65 -13.86 -2.68
CA ALA A 81 6.56 -14.82 -2.05
C ALA A 81 7.45 -14.15 -1.01
N LYS A 82 7.98 -12.98 -1.33
CA LYS A 82 8.84 -12.26 -0.39
C LYS A 82 8.06 -11.74 0.80
N ALA A 83 6.80 -11.37 0.60
CA ALA A 83 5.96 -10.87 1.68
C ALA A 83 5.36 -12.01 2.50
N GLY A 84 5.40 -13.23 2.00
CA GLY A 84 4.82 -14.36 2.72
C GLY A 84 3.30 -14.39 2.65
N VAL A 85 2.73 -13.87 1.57
CA VAL A 85 1.28 -13.84 1.40
C VAL A 85 0.90 -14.65 0.18
N SER A 86 -0.38 -15.01 0.08
CA SER A 86 -0.85 -15.87 -1.00
C SER A 86 -1.38 -15.12 -2.20
N GLY A 87 -1.64 -13.83 -2.07
CA GLY A 87 -2.17 -13.07 -3.18
C GLY A 87 -2.43 -11.62 -2.82
N ARG A 88 -3.08 -10.92 -3.74
CA ARG A 88 -3.26 -9.48 -3.61
C ARG A 88 -4.08 -9.11 -2.38
N ALA A 89 -5.13 -9.86 -2.09
CA ALA A 89 -5.98 -9.54 -0.96
C ALA A 89 -5.21 -9.62 0.35
N GLN A 90 -4.41 -10.66 0.53
CA GLN A 90 -3.60 -10.78 1.75
C GLN A 90 -2.50 -9.74 1.78
N PHE A 91 -1.96 -9.40 0.63
CA PHE A 91 -0.94 -8.38 0.54
C PHE A 91 -1.48 -7.03 1.05
N ALA A 92 -2.66 -6.65 0.56
CA ALA A 92 -3.28 -5.40 1.01
C ALA A 92 -3.69 -5.49 2.48
N ALA A 93 -4.23 -6.64 2.88
CA ALA A 93 -4.68 -6.82 4.26
C ALA A 93 -3.53 -6.71 5.25
N TRP A 94 -2.33 -7.13 4.85
CA TRP A 94 -1.18 -7.02 5.73
C TRP A 94 -0.98 -5.57 6.18
N PHE A 95 -1.06 -4.63 5.24
CA PHE A 95 -0.86 -3.22 5.56
C PHE A 95 -2.04 -2.63 6.31
N VAL A 96 -3.25 -3.09 6.00
CA VAL A 96 -4.42 -2.63 6.73
C VAL A 96 -4.32 -3.05 8.19
N GLU A 97 -3.93 -4.29 8.44
CA GLU A 97 -3.80 -4.78 9.80
C GLU A 97 -2.69 -4.07 10.54
N GLU A 98 -1.58 -3.83 9.87
CA GLU A 98 -0.47 -3.12 10.49
C GLU A 98 -0.90 -1.71 10.91
N LEU A 99 -1.61 -1.03 10.03
CA LEU A 99 -2.05 0.33 10.30
C LEU A 99 -3.06 0.35 11.45
N LEU A 100 -4.02 -0.56 11.42
CA LEU A 100 -5.04 -0.60 12.45
C LEU A 100 -4.47 -1.04 13.79
N GLY A 101 -3.57 -2.02 13.78
CA GLY A 101 -2.94 -2.48 15.00
C GLY A 101 -2.17 -1.39 15.69
N ASP A 102 -1.33 -0.68 14.93
CA ASP A 102 -0.53 0.40 15.49
C ASP A 102 -1.41 1.55 15.97
N GLY A 103 -2.45 1.85 15.20
CA GLY A 103 -3.28 3.00 15.52
C GLY A 103 -4.21 2.77 16.68
N ILE A 104 -4.58 1.51 16.97
CA ILE A 104 -5.62 1.24 17.94
C ILE A 104 -5.05 0.86 19.30
N SER A 105 -4.18 -0.15 19.36
CA SER A 105 -3.71 -0.61 20.66
C SER A 105 -2.32 -1.24 20.52
N PRO A 106 -1.30 -0.40 20.45
CA PRO A 106 0.06 -0.91 20.33
C PRO A 106 0.46 -1.89 21.43
N PRO A 107 0.16 -1.62 22.72
CA PRO A 107 0.56 -2.57 23.75
C PRO A 107 -0.10 -3.92 23.59
N GLU A 108 -1.37 -3.92 23.21
CA GLU A 108 -2.07 -5.18 23.00
C GLU A 108 -1.53 -5.94 21.82
N ALA A 109 -1.13 -5.22 20.79
CA ALA A 109 -0.53 -5.88 19.64
C ALA A 109 0.73 -6.65 20.04
N GLY A 110 1.53 -6.05 20.90
CA GLY A 110 2.71 -6.72 21.41
C GLY A 110 2.37 -7.96 22.19
N GLU A 111 1.35 -7.88 23.00
CA GLU A 111 0.92 -9.02 23.81
C GLU A 111 0.41 -10.16 22.93
N ARG A 112 -0.35 -9.82 21.90
CA ARG A 112 -0.86 -10.85 21.00
C ARG A 112 0.29 -11.56 20.29
N GLN A 113 1.30 -10.83 19.91
CA GLN A 113 2.46 -11.45 19.28
C GLN A 113 3.16 -12.39 20.23
N GLN A 114 3.23 -12.03 21.49
CA GLN A 114 3.89 -12.87 22.46
C GLN A 114 3.09 -14.14 22.73
N SER A 115 1.77 -14.03 22.71
CA SER A 115 0.93 -15.17 23.00
C SER A 115 0.91 -16.18 21.87
N THR A 116 1.25 -15.79 20.66
CA THR A 116 1.28 -16.72 19.54
C THR A 116 2.65 -17.26 19.31
#